data_23c29d0b74da2dd42179b73a342c3e7e
#
_entry.id   23c29d0b74da2dd42179b73a342c3e7e
#
_cell.length_a   1.000
_cell.length_b   1.000
_cell.length_c   1.000
_cell.angle_alpha   90.00
_cell.angle_beta   90.00
_cell.angle_gamma   90.00
#
_symmetry.space_group_name_H-M   'P 1'
#
loop_
_entity.id
_entity.type
_entity.pdbx_description
1 polymer ?
#
loop_
_entity_poly.entity_id
_entity_poly.type
_entity_poly.pdbx_seq_one_letter_code
_entity_poly.pdbx_strand_id
1 'polypeptide(L)'
;MSAIKEMQFTLPRIYPITDKILSGKTSHLSIVKELVRGGARLIQVRDKSTPDKELLRDLKQCAEFASKSGITLIADNRCDLVLSSHAMGVHLGQEDLPPKAARTILGPKKIIGFSTHTFEQIKKSFDLPIQYIGFGPVYATTTKRNTHPAVGVQRLAKACKMSAVPVVAIGGIDLDHVLEVLEAGEWVSARSSS
;
A
#
# COMPACT_ATOMS: atom_id res chain seq x y z
N MET A 1 3.48 -16.25 29.92
CA MET A 1 3.60 -15.20 28.88
C MET A 1 3.43 -15.91 27.54
N SER A 2 2.24 -15.81 26.94
CA SER A 2 1.92 -16.45 25.66
C SER A 2 2.67 -15.70 24.55
N ALA A 3 3.55 -16.40 23.82
CA ALA A 3 4.18 -15.86 22.62
C ALA A 3 3.07 -15.52 21.63
N ILE A 4 2.86 -14.23 21.40
CA ILE A 4 1.99 -13.76 20.32
C ILE A 4 2.65 -14.26 19.04
N LYS A 5 2.03 -15.25 18.39
CA LYS A 5 2.44 -15.76 17.10
C LYS A 5 2.46 -14.56 16.16
N GLU A 6 3.64 -14.05 15.83
CA GLU A 6 3.79 -12.96 14.86
C GLU A 6 3.06 -13.35 13.60
N MET A 7 2.12 -12.53 13.19
CA MET A 7 1.40 -12.73 11.93
C MET A 7 2.43 -12.61 10.81
N GLN A 8 2.82 -13.73 10.20
CA GLN A 8 3.71 -13.74 9.04
C GLN A 8 3.00 -13.01 7.89
N PHE A 9 3.30 -11.72 7.76
CA PHE A 9 2.87 -10.92 6.62
C PHE A 9 3.88 -11.09 5.49
N THR A 10 3.43 -11.66 4.38
CA THR A 10 4.24 -11.81 3.17
C THR A 10 3.69 -10.89 2.10
N LEU A 11 4.54 -10.03 1.55
CA LEU A 11 4.19 -9.19 0.41
C LEU A 11 4.14 -10.04 -0.87
N PRO A 12 3.06 -9.97 -1.67
CA PRO A 12 3.05 -10.53 -3.03
C PRO A 12 3.85 -9.63 -3.97
N ARG A 13 4.37 -10.19 -5.06
CA ARG A 13 5.16 -9.41 -6.05
C ARG A 13 4.41 -8.22 -6.62
N ILE A 14 3.10 -8.33 -6.79
CA ILE A 14 2.24 -7.25 -7.30
C ILE A 14 1.29 -6.80 -6.20
N TYR A 15 1.29 -5.51 -5.93
CA TYR A 15 0.46 -4.85 -4.93
C TYR A 15 -0.36 -3.73 -5.58
N PRO A 16 -1.54 -4.01 -6.16
CA PRO A 16 -2.36 -3.00 -6.82
C PRO A 16 -3.01 -2.02 -5.84
N ILE A 17 -3.15 -0.78 -6.30
CA ILE A 17 -3.85 0.30 -5.61
C ILE A 17 -5.07 0.68 -6.44
N THR A 18 -6.26 0.71 -5.84
CA THR A 18 -7.48 1.09 -6.53
C THR A 18 -7.53 2.60 -6.81
N ASP A 19 -8.05 2.95 -7.98
CA ASP A 19 -8.33 4.33 -8.37
C ASP A 19 -9.60 4.35 -9.23
N LYS A 20 -10.67 4.97 -8.72
CA LYS A 20 -11.97 5.00 -9.42
C LYS A 20 -11.90 5.83 -10.71
N ILE A 21 -11.12 6.90 -10.70
CA ILE A 21 -10.99 7.80 -11.87
C ILE A 21 -10.26 7.09 -12.99
N LEU A 22 -9.09 6.52 -12.70
CA LEU A 22 -8.28 5.83 -13.71
C LEU A 22 -8.95 4.56 -14.25
N SER A 23 -9.69 3.84 -13.40
CA SER A 23 -10.37 2.61 -13.80
C SER A 23 -11.73 2.85 -14.46
N GLY A 24 -12.26 4.09 -14.45
CA GLY A 24 -13.61 4.38 -14.94
C GLY A 24 -14.73 3.70 -14.12
N LYS A 25 -14.44 3.17 -12.94
CA LYS A 25 -15.41 2.46 -12.11
C LYS A 25 -16.06 3.37 -11.07
N THR A 26 -17.28 3.02 -10.68
CA THR A 26 -18.07 3.80 -9.71
C THR A 26 -17.84 3.38 -8.25
N SER A 27 -17.31 2.18 -8.00
CA SER A 27 -17.01 1.68 -6.64
C SER A 27 -15.68 0.97 -6.55
N HIS A 28 -15.03 1.04 -5.39
CA HIS A 28 -13.82 0.26 -5.13
C HIS A 28 -14.07 -1.23 -5.11
N LEU A 29 -15.28 -1.67 -4.69
CA LEU A 29 -15.62 -3.10 -4.69
C LEU A 29 -15.55 -3.70 -6.09
N SER A 30 -16.00 -2.99 -7.13
CA SER A 30 -15.89 -3.51 -8.51
C SER A 30 -14.45 -3.68 -8.95
N ILE A 31 -13.59 -2.71 -8.62
CA ILE A 31 -12.14 -2.77 -8.90
C ILE A 31 -11.50 -3.94 -8.13
N VAL A 32 -11.78 -4.06 -6.83
CA VAL A 32 -11.25 -5.14 -5.99
C VAL A 32 -11.63 -6.52 -6.54
N LYS A 33 -12.89 -6.71 -6.98
CA LYS A 33 -13.32 -7.97 -7.59
C LYS A 33 -12.54 -8.33 -8.86
N GLU A 34 -12.28 -7.35 -9.73
CA GLU A 34 -11.49 -7.56 -10.94
C GLU A 34 -10.03 -7.89 -10.62
N LEU A 35 -9.42 -7.14 -9.70
CA LEU A 35 -8.05 -7.41 -9.26
C LEU A 35 -7.90 -8.82 -8.64
N VAL A 36 -8.87 -9.27 -7.87
CA VAL A 36 -8.86 -10.64 -7.30
C VAL A 36 -9.01 -11.69 -8.40
N ARG A 37 -9.85 -11.47 -9.40
CA ARG A 37 -9.93 -12.36 -10.58
C ARG A 37 -8.61 -12.43 -11.33
N GLY A 38 -7.87 -11.29 -11.38
CA GLY A 38 -6.52 -11.21 -11.93
C GLY A 38 -5.42 -11.81 -11.04
N GLY A 39 -5.78 -12.38 -9.88
CA GLY A 39 -4.82 -13.07 -8.98
C GLY A 39 -4.21 -12.19 -7.90
N ALA A 40 -4.66 -10.95 -7.70
CA ALA A 40 -4.15 -10.10 -6.62
C ALA A 40 -4.41 -10.75 -5.24
N ARG A 41 -3.41 -10.67 -4.34
CA ARG A 41 -3.46 -11.20 -2.97
C ARG A 41 -3.40 -10.11 -1.90
N LEU A 42 -2.95 -8.92 -2.26
CA LEU A 42 -2.87 -7.72 -1.44
C LEU A 42 -3.36 -6.56 -2.28
N ILE A 43 -4.33 -5.79 -1.79
CA ILE A 43 -4.91 -4.66 -2.52
C ILE A 43 -4.99 -3.46 -1.58
N GLN A 44 -4.61 -2.27 -2.06
CA GLN A 44 -4.83 -1.02 -1.33
C GLN A 44 -6.04 -0.29 -1.91
N VAL A 45 -6.97 0.07 -1.05
CA VAL A 45 -8.06 1.00 -1.39
C VAL A 45 -7.60 2.42 -1.10
N ARG A 46 -7.55 3.23 -2.15
CA ARG A 46 -7.18 4.64 -2.06
C ARG A 46 -8.25 5.53 -2.69
N ASP A 47 -8.81 6.43 -1.88
CA ASP A 47 -9.76 7.46 -2.31
C ASP A 47 -9.51 8.75 -1.52
N LYS A 48 -9.45 9.88 -2.22
CA LYS A 48 -9.23 11.21 -1.63
C LYS A 48 -10.40 12.16 -1.91
N SER A 49 -11.43 11.69 -2.57
CA SER A 49 -12.55 12.51 -3.06
C SER A 49 -13.92 12.10 -2.52
N THR A 50 -14.08 10.83 -2.18
CA THR A 50 -15.38 10.33 -1.68
C THR A 50 -15.62 10.75 -0.23
N PRO A 51 -16.83 11.23 0.12
CA PRO A 51 -17.17 11.54 1.51
C PRO A 51 -17.00 10.33 2.44
N ASP A 52 -16.57 10.58 3.69
CA ASP A 52 -16.20 9.54 4.66
C ASP A 52 -17.28 8.46 4.86
N LYS A 53 -18.54 8.84 4.95
CA LYS A 53 -19.66 7.90 5.13
C LYS A 53 -19.80 6.93 3.96
N GLU A 54 -19.62 7.41 2.76
CA GLU A 54 -19.66 6.61 1.54
C GLU A 54 -18.42 5.72 1.42
N LEU A 55 -17.23 6.28 1.65
CA LEU A 55 -15.98 5.57 1.64
C LEU A 55 -15.98 4.43 2.67
N LEU A 56 -16.46 4.67 3.88
CA LEU A 56 -16.60 3.63 4.90
C LEU A 56 -17.50 2.49 4.44
N ARG A 57 -18.64 2.80 3.79
CA ARG A 57 -19.56 1.78 3.26
C ARG A 57 -18.88 0.93 2.18
N ASP A 58 -18.21 1.58 1.23
CA ASP A 58 -17.51 0.89 0.14
C ASP A 58 -16.34 0.05 0.70
N LEU A 59 -15.57 0.61 1.65
CA LEU A 59 -14.46 -0.09 2.28
C LEU A 59 -14.93 -1.31 3.11
N LYS A 60 -16.09 -1.25 3.79
CA LYS A 60 -16.69 -2.41 4.48
C LYS A 60 -17.01 -3.54 3.51
N GLN A 61 -17.62 -3.21 2.37
CA GLN A 61 -17.93 -4.21 1.34
C GLN A 61 -16.65 -4.80 0.74
N CYS A 62 -15.63 -3.98 0.50
CA CYS A 62 -14.32 -4.45 0.05
C CYS A 62 -13.66 -5.39 1.07
N ALA A 63 -13.69 -5.04 2.36
CA ALA A 63 -13.08 -5.83 3.42
C ALA A 63 -13.79 -7.18 3.63
N GLU A 64 -15.11 -7.19 3.56
CA GLU A 64 -15.91 -8.42 3.62
C GLU A 64 -15.60 -9.33 2.44
N PHE A 65 -15.58 -8.79 1.22
CA PHE A 65 -15.22 -9.55 0.03
C PHE A 65 -13.78 -10.07 0.09
N ALA A 66 -12.83 -9.24 0.51
CA ALA A 66 -11.43 -9.60 0.69
C ALA A 66 -11.25 -10.77 1.67
N SER A 67 -11.93 -10.71 2.82
CA SER A 67 -11.91 -11.76 3.83
C SER A 67 -12.43 -13.10 3.27
N LYS A 68 -13.56 -13.07 2.55
CA LYS A 68 -14.13 -14.27 1.91
C LYS A 68 -13.23 -14.85 0.81
N SER A 69 -12.46 -14.01 0.16
CA SER A 69 -11.55 -14.38 -0.92
C SER A 69 -10.12 -14.74 -0.46
N GLY A 70 -9.85 -14.66 0.84
CA GLY A 70 -8.52 -14.95 1.40
C GLY A 70 -7.43 -13.95 0.98
N ILE A 71 -7.81 -12.69 0.70
CA ILE A 71 -6.87 -11.62 0.33
C ILE A 71 -6.73 -10.58 1.43
N THR A 72 -5.62 -9.88 1.43
CA THR A 72 -5.34 -8.79 2.36
C THR A 72 -5.79 -7.44 1.78
N LEU A 73 -6.61 -6.69 2.54
CA LEU A 73 -7.04 -5.35 2.17
C LEU A 73 -6.38 -4.30 3.06
N ILE A 74 -5.75 -3.31 2.46
CA ILE A 74 -5.13 -2.15 3.10
C ILE A 74 -5.92 -0.89 2.73
N ALA A 75 -6.16 0.00 3.69
CA ALA A 75 -6.74 1.31 3.41
C ALA A 75 -5.66 2.40 3.36
N ASP A 76 -5.82 3.38 2.46
CA ASP A 76 -4.91 4.54 2.41
C ASP A 76 -5.26 5.52 3.53
N ASN A 77 -4.29 5.78 4.36
CA ASN A 77 -4.06 6.77 5.42
C ASN A 77 -5.10 6.93 6.55
N ARG A 78 -6.20 6.20 6.59
CA ARG A 78 -7.30 6.40 7.55
C ARG A 78 -7.40 5.24 8.56
N CYS A 79 -6.73 5.40 9.72
CA CYS A 79 -6.78 4.40 10.81
C CYS A 79 -8.19 4.16 11.35
N ASP A 80 -9.01 5.18 11.44
CA ASP A 80 -10.40 5.11 11.87
C ASP A 80 -11.26 4.26 10.91
N LEU A 81 -11.05 4.42 9.60
CA LEU A 81 -11.73 3.60 8.59
C LEU A 81 -11.24 2.14 8.61
N VAL A 82 -9.96 1.90 8.89
CA VAL A 82 -9.43 0.53 9.07
C VAL A 82 -10.13 -0.20 10.21
N LEU A 83 -10.28 0.44 11.36
CA LEU A 83 -10.97 -0.14 12.51
C LEU A 83 -12.47 -0.38 12.21
N SER A 84 -13.12 0.62 11.61
CA SER A 84 -14.56 0.59 11.34
C SER A 84 -14.97 -0.33 10.21
N SER A 85 -14.06 -0.65 9.26
CA SER A 85 -14.34 -1.51 8.10
C SER A 85 -13.83 -2.93 8.25
N HIS A 86 -13.02 -3.20 9.27
CA HIS A 86 -12.29 -4.45 9.45
C HIS A 86 -11.21 -4.72 8.38
N ALA A 87 -10.75 -3.72 7.63
CA ALA A 87 -9.57 -3.84 6.77
C ALA A 87 -8.35 -4.33 7.56
N MET A 88 -7.44 -5.02 6.90
CA MET A 88 -6.30 -5.68 7.58
C MET A 88 -5.18 -4.72 7.95
N GLY A 89 -5.12 -3.52 7.35
CA GLY A 89 -4.08 -2.56 7.67
C GLY A 89 -4.27 -1.21 7.01
N VAL A 90 -3.29 -0.33 7.25
CA VAL A 90 -3.22 1.03 6.72
C VAL A 90 -1.90 1.24 5.98
N HIS A 91 -1.92 2.08 4.94
CA HIS A 91 -0.71 2.65 4.35
C HIS A 91 -0.67 4.15 4.63
N LEU A 92 0.43 4.64 5.20
CA LEU A 92 0.61 6.01 5.66
C LEU A 92 1.66 6.74 4.80
N GLY A 93 1.41 8.00 4.49
CA GLY A 93 2.39 8.91 3.91
C GLY A 93 3.17 9.69 4.97
N GLN A 94 4.11 10.53 4.53
CA GLN A 94 4.96 11.33 5.42
C GLN A 94 4.19 12.41 6.20
N GLU A 95 3.08 12.89 5.64
CA GLU A 95 2.22 13.93 6.23
C GLU A 95 1.00 13.34 6.98
N ASP A 96 0.87 12.02 6.98
CA ASP A 96 -0.23 11.32 7.65
C ASP A 96 0.10 11.09 9.14
N LEU A 97 -0.79 10.41 9.86
CA LEU A 97 -0.56 10.03 11.24
C LEU A 97 0.75 9.25 11.39
N PRO A 98 1.65 9.62 12.32
CA PRO A 98 2.92 8.90 12.51
C PRO A 98 2.69 7.41 12.80
N PRO A 99 3.52 6.48 12.24
CA PRO A 99 3.34 5.04 12.41
C PRO A 99 3.27 4.56 13.87
N LYS A 100 3.97 5.19 14.80
CA LYS A 100 3.88 4.87 16.23
C LYS A 100 2.49 5.18 16.81
N ALA A 101 1.91 6.32 16.44
CA ALA A 101 0.55 6.69 16.86
C ALA A 101 -0.49 5.76 16.19
N ALA A 102 -0.33 5.47 14.90
CA ALA A 102 -1.17 4.50 14.20
C ALA A 102 -1.12 3.12 14.85
N ARG A 103 0.04 2.65 15.28
CA ARG A 103 0.21 1.37 15.99
C ARG A 103 -0.54 1.35 17.33
N THR A 104 -0.53 2.46 18.07
CA THR A 104 -1.30 2.58 19.32
C THR A 104 -2.80 2.45 19.07
N ILE A 105 -3.30 3.08 18.02
CA ILE A 105 -4.73 3.03 17.65
C ILE A 105 -5.14 1.66 17.11
N LEU A 106 -4.34 1.11 16.18
CA LEU A 106 -4.67 -0.11 15.45
C LEU A 106 -4.36 -1.40 16.21
N GLY A 107 -3.53 -1.32 17.25
CA GLY A 107 -3.05 -2.48 17.99
C GLY A 107 -1.99 -3.30 17.22
N PRO A 108 -1.48 -4.39 17.81
CA PRO A 108 -0.30 -5.11 17.28
C PRO A 108 -0.57 -5.94 16.02
N LYS A 109 -1.83 -6.25 15.72
CA LYS A 109 -2.19 -7.20 14.64
C LYS A 109 -2.44 -6.57 13.28
N LYS A 110 -2.59 -5.25 13.18
CA LYS A 110 -2.84 -4.58 11.91
C LYS A 110 -1.54 -4.31 11.18
N ILE A 111 -1.58 -4.40 9.86
CA ILE A 111 -0.47 -4.11 8.97
C ILE A 111 -0.34 -2.58 8.84
N ILE A 112 0.87 -2.06 8.93
CA ILE A 112 1.18 -0.65 8.67
C ILE A 112 2.25 -0.61 7.58
N GLY A 113 1.92 0.00 6.44
CA GLY A 113 2.86 0.39 5.41
C GLY A 113 3.20 1.87 5.53
N PHE A 114 4.39 2.27 5.08
CA PHE A 114 4.84 3.66 5.18
C PHE A 114 5.55 4.12 3.91
N SER A 115 5.13 5.26 3.34
CA SER A 115 5.75 5.85 2.16
C SER A 115 7.10 6.48 2.50
N THR A 116 8.11 6.24 1.66
CA THR A 116 9.43 6.89 1.74
C THR A 116 9.87 7.36 0.35
N HIS A 117 10.67 8.43 0.29
CA HIS A 117 11.12 9.06 -0.95
C HIS A 117 12.63 9.29 -0.96
N THR A 118 13.28 9.24 0.20
CA THR A 118 14.72 9.46 0.37
C THR A 118 15.33 8.37 1.24
N PHE A 119 16.66 8.21 1.14
CA PHE A 119 17.39 7.26 1.98
C PHE A 119 17.37 7.66 3.47
N GLU A 120 17.27 8.96 3.78
CA GLU A 120 17.13 9.46 5.14
C GLU A 120 15.80 9.02 5.75
N GLN A 121 14.71 9.06 4.96
CA GLN A 121 13.40 8.57 5.40
C GLN A 121 13.41 7.05 5.62
N ILE A 122 14.14 6.28 4.78
CA ILE A 122 14.33 4.83 5.01
C ILE A 122 15.06 4.60 6.33
N LYS A 123 16.17 5.30 6.61
CA LYS A 123 16.91 5.18 7.88
C LYS A 123 16.02 5.52 9.09
N LYS A 124 15.23 6.59 9.00
CA LYS A 124 14.30 6.98 10.06
C LYS A 124 13.17 5.96 10.28
N SER A 125 12.93 5.08 9.32
CA SER A 125 11.89 4.05 9.43
C SER A 125 12.34 2.77 10.16
N PHE A 126 13.63 2.59 10.49
CA PHE A 126 14.15 1.36 11.09
C PHE A 126 13.51 1.02 12.43
N ASP A 127 13.22 2.04 13.25
CA ASP A 127 12.61 1.87 14.58
C ASP A 127 11.09 2.10 14.58
N LEU A 128 10.47 2.09 13.40
CA LEU A 128 9.03 2.25 13.27
C LEU A 128 8.32 0.89 13.29
N PRO A 129 7.14 0.80 13.90
CA PRO A 129 6.36 -0.44 13.98
C PRO A 129 5.58 -0.70 12.67
N ILE A 130 6.29 -0.85 11.56
CA ILE A 130 5.77 -1.02 10.20
C ILE A 130 6.14 -2.38 9.64
N GLN A 131 5.39 -2.87 8.65
CA GLN A 131 5.64 -4.16 8.00
C GLN A 131 6.30 -4.02 6.63
N TYR A 132 6.17 -2.86 5.97
CA TYR A 132 6.82 -2.57 4.69
C TYR A 132 6.92 -1.06 4.47
N ILE A 133 7.79 -0.66 3.56
CA ILE A 133 7.85 0.71 3.05
C ILE A 133 7.48 0.74 1.57
N GLY A 134 6.84 1.84 1.14
CA GLY A 134 6.76 2.23 -0.27
C GLY A 134 7.93 3.13 -0.60
N PHE A 135 8.66 2.88 -1.71
CA PHE A 135 9.75 3.75 -2.16
C PHE A 135 9.53 4.23 -3.59
N GLY A 136 9.56 5.52 -3.79
CA GLY A 136 9.33 6.13 -5.10
C GLY A 136 9.02 7.64 -5.03
N PRO A 137 8.61 8.23 -6.17
CA PRO A 137 8.24 7.57 -7.43
C PRO A 137 9.46 7.05 -8.19
N VAL A 138 9.39 5.79 -8.69
CA VAL A 138 10.51 5.21 -9.45
C VAL A 138 10.66 5.90 -10.80
N TYR A 139 9.55 6.11 -11.50
CA TYR A 139 9.46 6.86 -12.75
C TYR A 139 8.57 8.09 -12.59
N ALA A 140 8.65 9.01 -13.54
CA ALA A 140 7.80 10.20 -13.54
C ALA A 140 6.32 9.80 -13.56
N THR A 141 5.50 10.49 -12.76
CA THR A 141 4.07 10.21 -12.66
C THR A 141 3.30 11.50 -12.38
N THR A 142 2.15 11.63 -13.00
CA THR A 142 1.22 12.76 -12.81
C THR A 142 0.10 12.45 -11.82
N THR A 143 0.07 11.23 -11.28
CA THR A 143 -1.07 10.71 -10.51
C THR A 143 -1.18 11.28 -9.07
N LYS A 144 -0.14 11.91 -8.54
CA LYS A 144 -0.18 12.70 -7.30
C LYS A 144 0.13 14.17 -7.63
N ARG A 145 -0.59 15.12 -7.02
CA ARG A 145 -0.38 16.56 -7.24
C ARG A 145 1.00 17.07 -6.77
N ASN A 146 1.57 16.45 -5.73
CA ASN A 146 2.92 16.75 -5.22
C ASN A 146 3.81 15.55 -5.48
N THR A 147 4.42 15.49 -6.65
CA THR A 147 5.34 14.41 -7.00
C THR A 147 6.77 14.79 -6.63
N HIS A 148 7.41 13.94 -5.85
CA HIS A 148 8.87 13.97 -5.71
C HIS A 148 9.53 13.65 -7.08
N PRO A 149 10.75 14.11 -7.34
CA PRO A 149 11.50 13.69 -8.52
C PRO A 149 11.60 12.15 -8.61
N ALA A 150 11.56 11.63 -9.83
CA ALA A 150 11.75 10.20 -10.07
C ALA A 150 13.10 9.73 -9.51
N VAL A 151 13.08 8.65 -8.73
CA VAL A 151 14.30 8.14 -8.07
C VAL A 151 15.10 7.20 -8.97
N GLY A 152 14.47 6.54 -9.95
CA GLY A 152 15.08 5.57 -10.83
C GLY A 152 15.37 4.20 -10.19
N VAL A 153 15.59 3.20 -11.03
CA VAL A 153 15.75 1.80 -10.63
C VAL A 153 17.02 1.56 -9.80
N GLN A 154 18.11 2.27 -10.11
CA GLN A 154 19.37 2.14 -9.36
C GLN A 154 19.22 2.57 -7.89
N ARG A 155 18.48 3.65 -7.62
CA ARG A 155 18.20 4.09 -6.25
C ARG A 155 17.20 3.15 -5.57
N LEU A 156 16.25 2.56 -6.32
CA LEU A 156 15.38 1.51 -5.81
C LEU A 156 16.19 0.31 -5.33
N ALA A 157 17.09 -0.23 -6.15
CA ALA A 157 17.95 -1.35 -5.77
C ALA A 157 18.76 -1.06 -4.50
N LYS A 158 19.29 0.17 -4.36
CA LYS A 158 19.96 0.60 -3.15
C LYS A 158 19.02 0.68 -1.95
N ALA A 159 17.79 1.18 -2.13
CA ALA A 159 16.78 1.23 -1.09
C ALA A 159 16.42 -0.17 -0.57
N CYS A 160 16.25 -1.15 -1.47
CA CYS A 160 15.97 -2.55 -1.11
C CYS A 160 17.09 -3.16 -0.26
N LYS A 161 18.36 -2.91 -0.61
CA LYS A 161 19.52 -3.38 0.17
C LYS A 161 19.65 -2.71 1.54
N MET A 162 19.13 -1.50 1.68
CA MET A 162 19.28 -0.69 2.89
C MET A 162 18.12 -0.85 3.88
N SER A 163 16.94 -1.17 3.41
CA SER A 163 15.74 -1.24 4.24
C SER A 163 15.76 -2.44 5.19
N ALA A 164 15.31 -2.23 6.44
CA ALA A 164 15.11 -3.30 7.42
C ALA A 164 13.79 -4.08 7.20
N VAL A 165 12.90 -3.57 6.36
CA VAL A 165 11.61 -4.19 6.01
C VAL A 165 11.45 -4.25 4.48
N PRO A 166 10.56 -5.10 3.95
CA PRO A 166 10.31 -5.18 2.51
C PRO A 166 10.00 -3.82 1.88
N VAL A 167 10.51 -3.60 0.65
CA VAL A 167 10.36 -2.37 -0.12
C VAL A 167 9.40 -2.60 -1.27
N VAL A 168 8.34 -1.82 -1.34
CA VAL A 168 7.40 -1.79 -2.47
C VAL A 168 7.77 -0.61 -3.38
N ALA A 169 8.19 -0.90 -4.60
CA ALA A 169 8.41 0.11 -5.62
C ALA A 169 7.07 0.73 -6.06
N ILE A 170 7.02 2.06 -6.18
CA ILE A 170 5.80 2.78 -6.57
C ILE A 170 6.11 4.00 -7.44
N GLY A 171 5.18 4.34 -8.33
CA GLY A 171 5.17 5.57 -9.13
C GLY A 171 5.70 5.39 -10.54
N GLY A 172 4.82 5.62 -11.53
CA GLY A 172 5.13 5.59 -12.95
C GLY A 172 5.52 4.22 -13.51
N ILE A 173 5.22 3.14 -12.80
CA ILE A 173 5.53 1.76 -13.23
C ILE A 173 4.37 1.26 -14.09
N ASP A 174 4.65 0.93 -15.32
CA ASP A 174 3.75 0.31 -16.31
C ASP A 174 4.25 -1.09 -16.70
N LEU A 175 3.62 -1.69 -17.71
CA LEU A 175 3.96 -3.05 -18.18
C LEU A 175 5.36 -3.12 -18.78
N ASP A 176 5.86 -2.04 -19.39
CA ASP A 176 7.18 -2.01 -20.03
C ASP A 176 8.30 -1.95 -18.99
N HIS A 177 8.01 -1.36 -17.82
CA HIS A 177 8.99 -1.18 -16.74
C HIS A 177 8.92 -2.24 -15.63
N VAL A 178 7.84 -3.03 -15.56
CA VAL A 178 7.60 -3.93 -14.42
C VAL A 178 8.71 -4.97 -14.22
N LEU A 179 9.26 -5.50 -15.30
CA LEU A 179 10.32 -6.53 -15.21
C LEU A 179 11.61 -5.94 -14.64
N GLU A 180 12.05 -4.78 -15.14
CA GLU A 180 13.23 -4.07 -14.64
C GLU A 180 13.10 -3.73 -13.15
N VAL A 181 11.91 -3.29 -12.74
CA VAL A 181 11.64 -2.98 -11.34
C VAL A 181 11.64 -4.22 -10.45
N LEU A 182 11.10 -5.35 -10.92
CA LEU A 182 11.13 -6.62 -10.18
C LEU A 182 12.55 -7.21 -10.06
N GLU A 183 13.42 -6.96 -11.04
CA GLU A 183 14.84 -7.35 -10.97
C GLU A 183 15.63 -6.50 -9.98
N ALA A 184 15.28 -5.22 -9.85
CA ALA A 184 15.92 -4.29 -8.91
C ALA A 184 15.40 -4.39 -7.48
N GLY A 185 14.13 -4.85 -7.29
CA GLY A 185 13.46 -5.02 -6.01
C GLY A 185 12.41 -6.12 -6.10
N GLU A 186 12.09 -6.76 -4.99
CA GLU A 186 11.24 -7.95 -5.02
C GLU A 186 9.73 -7.66 -5.16
N TRP A 187 9.27 -6.39 -4.99
CA TRP A 187 7.85 -6.05 -4.95
C TRP A 187 7.51 -4.76 -5.70
N VAL A 188 6.41 -4.78 -6.43
CA VAL A 188 5.92 -3.65 -7.24
C VAL A 188 4.51 -3.27 -6.84
N SER A 189 4.25 -1.98 -6.66
CA SER A 189 2.90 -1.43 -6.58
C SER A 189 2.51 -0.79 -7.92
N ALA A 190 1.42 -1.26 -8.49
CA ALA A 190 0.81 -0.70 -9.68
C ALA A 190 -0.60 -0.20 -9.39
N ARG A 191 -1.02 0.90 -10.04
CA ARG A 191 -2.42 1.31 -10.04
C ARG A 191 -3.19 0.51 -11.08
N SER A 192 -4.44 0.17 -10.76
CA SER A 192 -5.34 -0.40 -11.75
C SER A 192 -5.72 0.69 -12.76
N SER A 193 -5.16 0.62 -13.94
CA SER A 193 -5.73 1.18 -15.16
C SER A 193 -6.47 0.08 -15.90
N SER A 194 -7.63 0.40 -16.42
CA SER A 194 -8.40 -0.50 -17.29
C SER A 194 -7.67 -0.75 -18.60
#